data_97d23dac8b69dab6d795e39e3063fffa
#
_entry.id   97d23dac8b69dab6d795e39e3063fffa
#
_cell.length_a   1.000
_cell.length_b   1.000
_cell.length_c   1.000
_cell.angle_alpha   90.00
_cell.angle_beta   90.00
_cell.angle_gamma   90.00
#
_symmetry.space_group_name_H-M   'P 1'
#
loop_
_entity.id
_entity.type
_entity.pdbx_description
1 polymer ?
#
loop_
_entity_poly.entity_id
_entity_poly.type
_entity_poly.pdbx_seq_one_letter_code
_entity_poly.pdbx_strand_id
1 'polypeptide(L)' 'MDSGEKLFKALHILKPNVKCVVRGSIVNEENFNKIEWDVDGNFTTTNPHSEITWPLVKAEMDKL' A
#
# COMPACT_ATOMS: atom_id res chain seq x y z
N MET A 1 -16.79 -2.51 2.67
CA MET A 1 -15.34 -2.75 2.64
C MET A 1 -14.64 -1.56 3.27
N ASP A 2 -13.79 -1.80 4.26
CA ASP A 2 -13.10 -0.69 4.92
C ASP A 2 -11.85 -0.25 4.12
N SER A 3 -11.23 0.85 4.56
CA SER A 3 -10.09 1.42 3.84
C SER A 3 -8.86 0.50 3.83
N GLY A 4 -8.69 -0.30 4.88
CA GLY A 4 -7.58 -1.25 4.94
C GLY A 4 -7.72 -2.35 3.90
N GLU A 5 -8.92 -2.90 3.74
CA GLU A 5 -9.19 -3.91 2.74
C GLU A 5 -9.03 -3.36 1.33
N LYS A 6 -9.53 -2.15 1.08
CA LYS A 6 -9.38 -1.50 -0.23
C LYS A 6 -7.91 -1.29 -0.54
N LEU A 7 -7.13 -0.86 0.44
CA LEU A 7 -5.70 -0.66 0.25
C LEU A 7 -5.01 -1.97 -0.14
N PHE A 8 -5.25 -3.06 0.61
CA PHE A 8 -4.63 -4.34 0.29
C PHE A 8 -5.00 -4.82 -1.09
N LYS A 9 -6.26 -4.69 -1.47
CA LYS A 9 -6.69 -5.07 -2.83
C LYS A 9 -6.01 -4.23 -3.89
N ALA A 10 -5.92 -2.91 -3.68
CA ALA A 10 -5.25 -2.02 -4.61
C ALA A 10 -3.78 -2.38 -4.77
N LEU A 11 -3.08 -2.63 -3.66
CA LEU A 11 -1.68 -3.01 -3.68
C LEU A 11 -1.46 -4.31 -4.47
N HIS A 12 -2.33 -5.30 -4.27
CA HIS A 12 -2.21 -6.58 -4.97
C HIS A 12 -2.57 -6.50 -6.46
N ILE A 13 -3.36 -5.51 -6.84
CA ILE A 13 -3.62 -5.23 -8.27
C ILE A 13 -2.35 -4.67 -8.91
N LEU A 14 -1.68 -3.75 -8.23
CA LEU A 14 -0.47 -3.12 -8.75
C LEU A 14 0.74 -4.06 -8.69
N LYS A 15 0.82 -4.90 -7.66
CA LYS A 15 1.91 -5.84 -7.48
C LYS A 15 1.41 -7.07 -6.72
N PRO A 16 1.07 -8.17 -7.42
CA PRO A 16 0.42 -9.34 -6.79
C PRO A 16 1.20 -10.00 -5.65
N ASN A 17 2.51 -9.88 -5.63
CA ASN A 17 3.35 -10.52 -4.60
C ASN A 17 3.87 -9.54 -3.57
N VAL A 18 3.23 -8.38 -3.43
CA VAL A 18 3.68 -7.37 -2.48
C VAL A 18 3.53 -7.87 -1.04
N LYS A 19 4.53 -7.59 -0.22
CA LYS A 19 4.50 -7.91 1.21
C LYS A 19 4.70 -6.62 1.99
N CYS A 20 3.75 -6.31 2.85
CA CYS A 20 3.80 -5.09 3.65
C CYS A 20 2.93 -5.23 4.89
N VAL A 21 3.16 -4.36 5.86
CA VAL A 21 2.35 -4.25 7.06
C VAL A 21 1.68 -2.88 7.04
N VAL A 22 0.36 -2.88 7.16
CA VAL A 22 -0.43 -1.65 7.19
C VAL A 22 -1.00 -1.48 8.59
N ARG A 23 -0.73 -0.34 9.21
CA ARG A 23 -1.22 -0.02 10.54
C ARG A 23 -2.22 1.13 10.45
N GLY A 24 -3.46 0.88 10.87
CA GLY A 24 -4.52 1.87 10.83
C GLY A 24 -5.08 2.08 9.42
N SER A 25 -5.86 3.14 9.27
CA SER A 25 -6.51 3.47 8.01
C SER A 25 -5.59 4.28 7.10
N ILE A 26 -5.61 3.98 5.82
CA ILE A 26 -4.83 4.71 4.81
C ILE A 26 -5.81 5.52 3.97
N VAL A 27 -5.92 6.80 4.27
CA VAL A 27 -6.86 7.70 3.61
C VAL A 27 -6.18 8.87 2.88
N ASN A 28 -4.87 9.02 3.03
CA ASN A 28 -4.11 10.06 2.36
C ASN A 28 -2.67 9.63 2.17
N GLU A 29 -1.87 10.45 1.48
CA GLU A 29 -0.48 10.15 1.19
C GLU A 29 0.37 10.05 2.45
N GLU A 30 0.08 10.87 3.46
CA GLU A 30 0.81 10.82 4.72
C GLU A 30 0.69 9.45 5.37
N ASN A 31 -0.52 8.89 5.41
CA ASN A 31 -0.73 7.55 5.94
C ASN A 31 -0.05 6.50 5.07
N PHE A 32 -0.12 6.67 3.75
CA PHE A 32 0.53 5.76 2.80
C PHE A 32 2.03 5.69 3.05
N ASN A 33 2.66 6.81 3.37
CA ASN A 33 4.10 6.87 3.62
C ASN A 33 4.52 6.18 4.94
N LYS A 34 3.56 5.76 5.75
CA LYS A 34 3.84 5.03 7.00
C LYS A 34 3.73 3.52 6.85
N ILE A 35 3.40 3.03 5.66
CA ILE A 35 3.36 1.58 5.40
C ILE A 35 4.76 1.01 5.56
N GLU A 36 4.85 -0.13 6.26
CA GLU A 36 6.11 -0.85 6.41
C GLU A 36 6.20 -1.92 5.34
N TRP A 37 7.24 -1.84 4.50
CA TRP A 37 7.44 -2.77 3.40
C TRP A 37 8.47 -3.84 3.78
N ASP A 38 8.19 -5.09 3.44
CA ASP A 38 9.13 -6.18 3.66
C ASP A 38 10.15 -6.23 2.53
N VAL A 39 11.41 -6.00 2.89
CA VAL A 39 12.54 -6.06 1.96
C VAL A 39 13.56 -7.02 2.53
N ASP A 40 13.67 -8.21 1.91
CA ASP A 40 14.61 -9.26 2.33
C ASP A 40 14.49 -9.63 3.82
N GLY A 41 13.25 -9.68 4.33
CA GLY A 41 12.99 -10.01 5.72
C GLY A 41 13.07 -8.83 6.68
N ASN A 42 13.37 -7.65 6.19
CA ASN A 42 13.44 -6.43 7.00
C ASN A 42 12.30 -5.48 6.62
N PHE A 43 11.71 -4.83 7.61
CA PHE A 43 10.65 -3.86 7.38
C PHE A 43 11.23 -2.46 7.27
N THR A 44 10.75 -1.70 6.28
CA THR A 44 11.17 -0.32 6.07
C THR A 44 9.96 0.52 5.66
N THR A 45 9.95 1.78 6.08
CA THR A 45 8.94 2.73 5.63
C THR A 45 9.27 3.34 4.28
N THR A 46 10.47 3.09 3.76
CA THR A 46 10.86 3.52 2.42
C THR A 46 10.27 2.55 1.39
N ASN A 47 9.37 3.04 0.54
CA ASN A 47 8.72 2.20 -0.48
C ASN A 47 9.75 1.72 -1.50
N PRO A 48 10.01 0.39 -1.59
CA PRO A 48 10.98 -0.16 -2.55
C PRO A 48 10.38 -0.41 -3.93
N HIS A 49 9.09 -0.16 -4.10
CA HIS A 49 8.37 -0.49 -5.33
C HIS A 49 8.05 0.77 -6.12
N SER A 50 8.73 0.97 -7.24
CA SER A 50 8.50 2.13 -8.10
C SER A 50 7.13 2.11 -8.78
N GLU A 51 6.55 0.92 -8.95
CA GLU A 51 5.21 0.77 -9.54
C GLU A 51 4.08 1.05 -8.55
N ILE A 52 4.39 1.17 -7.26
CA ILE A 52 3.40 1.47 -6.23
C ILE A 52 3.59 2.91 -5.76
N THR A 53 2.68 3.80 -6.17
CA THR A 53 2.68 5.20 -5.74
C THR A 53 1.30 5.55 -5.20
N TRP A 54 1.22 6.60 -4.37
CA TRP A 54 -0.07 6.99 -3.80
C TRP A 54 -1.13 7.32 -4.86
N PRO A 55 -0.82 8.09 -5.93
CA PRO A 55 -1.82 8.35 -6.96
C PRO A 55 -2.36 7.08 -7.61
N LEU A 56 -1.51 6.09 -7.87
CA LEU A 56 -1.92 4.83 -8.46
C LEU A 56 -2.75 3.99 -7.49
N VAL A 57 -2.33 3.93 -6.23
CA VAL A 57 -3.06 3.21 -5.18
C VAL A 57 -4.44 3.83 -4.99
N LYS A 58 -4.51 5.16 -4.90
CA LYS A 58 -5.77 5.86 -4.72
C LYS A 58 -6.72 5.58 -5.88
N ALA A 59 -6.21 5.61 -7.11
CA ALA A 59 -7.02 5.32 -8.28
C ALA A 59 -7.62 3.91 -8.22
N GLU A 60 -6.84 2.92 -7.81
CA GLU A 60 -7.33 1.55 -7.67
C GLU A 60 -8.33 1.43 -6.52
N MET A 61 -8.09 2.09 -5.40
CA MET A 61 -9.02 2.09 -4.28
C MET A 61 -10.36 2.70 -4.67
N ASP A 62 -10.36 3.75 -5.48
CA ASP A 62 -11.57 4.43 -5.91
C ASP A 62 -12.43 3.57 -6.84
N LYS A 63 -11.87 2.52 -7.42
CA LYS A 63 -12.60 1.57 -8.27
C LYS A 63 -13.33 0.47 -7.48
N LEU A 64 -13.03 0.35 -6.21
CA LEU A 64 -13.57 -0.73 -5.38
C LEU A 64 -14.89 -0.38 -4.69
#